data_6eb0383e689845b25dcec40aa679e72c
#
_entry.id   6eb0383e689845b25dcec40aa679e72c
#
_cell.length_a   1.000
_cell.length_b   1.000
_cell.length_c   1.000
_cell.angle_alpha   90.00
_cell.angle_beta   90.00
_cell.angle_gamma   90.00
#
_symmetry.space_group_name_H-M   'P 1'
#
loop_
_entity.id
_entity.type
_entity.pdbx_description
1 polymer ?
#
loop_
_entity_poly.entity_id
_entity_poly.type
_entity_poly.pdbx_seq_one_letter_code
_entity_poly.pdbx_strand_id
1 'polypeptide(L)'
;TFDTRALLEGASKRSFVAAEATRCYCLPRTAFLQAVRDNPGFARFYDLNISQRPTPRQAADEVRELSAFTVTKIQDVYIHPPTYVAAETTIHEAAVAMKASKTNSVLVRHGDETGIVTATDLREAAIIERRSLDATVGPLATYDLITMAPDDFLFNALLRMTRHNISRLVIRDGPTIHGVLEQIDLLSYWSTHPHL
;
A
#
# COMPACT_ATOMS: atom_id res chain seq x y z
N THR A 1 -17.75 -14.10 -3.86
CA THR A 1 -18.49 -15.38 -4.00
C THR A 1 -19.12 -15.77 -2.68
N PHE A 2 -20.39 -16.16 -2.71
CA PHE A 2 -21.13 -16.61 -1.53
C PHE A 2 -21.07 -18.13 -1.44
N ASP A 3 -20.79 -18.62 -0.24
CA ASP A 3 -20.91 -20.03 0.17
C ASP A 3 -20.39 -21.08 -0.83
N THR A 4 -19.13 -20.94 -1.23
CA THR A 4 -18.46 -21.88 -2.15
C THR A 4 -18.50 -23.33 -1.65
N ARG A 5 -18.60 -23.52 -0.33
CA ARG A 5 -18.70 -24.83 0.30
C ARG A 5 -20.02 -25.53 -0.02
N ALA A 6 -21.11 -24.77 -0.10
CA ALA A 6 -22.40 -25.30 -0.51
C ALA A 6 -22.38 -25.87 -1.93
N LEU A 7 -21.54 -25.32 -2.81
CA LEU A 7 -21.33 -25.85 -4.17
C LEU A 7 -20.69 -27.24 -4.15
N LEU A 8 -19.84 -27.53 -3.18
CA LEU A 8 -19.20 -28.83 -3.01
C LEU A 8 -20.09 -29.82 -2.22
N GLU A 9 -20.66 -29.38 -1.11
CA GLU A 9 -21.47 -30.18 -0.19
C GLU A 9 -22.92 -30.38 -0.67
N GLY A 10 -23.36 -29.57 -1.63
CA GLY A 10 -24.70 -29.69 -2.24
C GLY A 10 -25.82 -28.94 -1.49
N ALA A 11 -25.54 -28.39 -0.31
CA ALA A 11 -26.51 -27.62 0.47
C ALA A 11 -25.81 -26.49 1.24
N SER A 12 -26.44 -25.31 1.29
CA SER A 12 -25.99 -24.21 2.14
C SER A 12 -26.58 -24.31 3.54
N LYS A 13 -25.73 -24.12 4.54
CA LYS A 13 -26.14 -23.98 5.95
C LYS A 13 -26.35 -22.52 6.36
N ARG A 14 -26.26 -21.58 5.40
CA ARG A 14 -26.30 -20.13 5.66
C ARG A 14 -27.37 -19.49 4.78
N SER A 15 -28.02 -18.49 5.32
CA SER A 15 -28.87 -17.55 4.57
C SER A 15 -28.11 -16.27 4.33
N PHE A 16 -28.27 -15.71 3.14
CA PHE A 16 -27.69 -14.43 2.75
C PHE A 16 -28.83 -13.49 2.40
N VAL A 17 -28.84 -12.31 2.99
CA VAL A 17 -29.82 -11.26 2.74
C VAL A 17 -29.09 -10.06 2.18
N ALA A 18 -29.55 -9.53 1.04
CA ALA A 18 -29.03 -8.30 0.47
C ALA A 18 -29.49 -7.10 1.33
N ALA A 19 -28.54 -6.30 1.78
CA ALA A 19 -28.84 -5.09 2.54
C ALA A 19 -29.35 -3.95 1.65
N GLU A 20 -29.09 -4.03 0.37
CA GLU A 20 -29.52 -3.06 -0.65
C GLU A 20 -29.75 -3.75 -2.00
N ALA A 21 -30.28 -3.02 -2.99
CA ALA A 21 -30.51 -3.54 -4.34
C ALA A 21 -29.20 -4.03 -4.97
N THR A 22 -29.05 -5.34 -5.09
CA THR A 22 -27.79 -6.00 -5.50
C THR A 22 -28.02 -6.81 -6.77
N ARG A 23 -27.11 -6.67 -7.74
CA ARG A 23 -27.07 -7.54 -8.93
C ARG A 23 -26.12 -8.71 -8.66
N CYS A 24 -26.61 -9.93 -8.84
CA CYS A 24 -25.85 -11.14 -8.66
C CYS A 24 -25.79 -11.95 -9.96
N TYR A 25 -24.64 -12.55 -10.23
CA TYR A 25 -24.51 -13.58 -11.26
C TYR A 25 -24.65 -14.94 -10.61
N CYS A 26 -25.54 -15.76 -11.15
CA CYS A 26 -25.73 -17.13 -10.67
C CYS A 26 -24.91 -18.08 -11.52
N LEU A 27 -23.99 -18.83 -10.90
CA LEU A 27 -23.28 -19.91 -11.57
C LEU A 27 -23.89 -21.25 -11.09
N PRO A 28 -24.53 -22.05 -11.98
CA PRO A 28 -25.07 -23.34 -11.61
C PRO A 28 -23.97 -24.26 -11.08
N ARG A 29 -24.31 -25.09 -10.08
CA ARG A 29 -23.38 -26.05 -9.46
C ARG A 29 -22.70 -26.96 -10.48
N THR A 30 -23.44 -27.44 -11.48
CA THR A 30 -22.90 -28.28 -12.55
C THR A 30 -21.85 -27.58 -13.38
N ALA A 31 -22.08 -26.32 -13.77
CA ALA A 31 -21.11 -25.51 -14.50
C ALA A 31 -19.87 -25.19 -13.66
N PHE A 32 -20.06 -24.92 -12.36
CA PHE A 32 -18.95 -24.73 -11.42
C PHE A 32 -18.06 -25.97 -11.32
N LEU A 33 -18.67 -27.13 -11.08
CA LEU A 33 -17.94 -28.40 -10.97
C LEU A 33 -17.25 -28.81 -12.27
N GLN A 34 -17.82 -28.42 -13.41
CA GLN A 34 -17.18 -28.63 -14.70
C GLN A 34 -15.96 -27.73 -14.87
N ALA A 35 -16.09 -26.43 -14.57
CA ALA A 35 -14.97 -25.48 -14.60
C ALA A 35 -13.80 -25.92 -13.67
N VAL A 36 -14.10 -26.47 -12.49
CA VAL A 36 -13.10 -27.04 -11.58
C VAL A 36 -12.38 -28.23 -12.20
N ARG A 37 -13.09 -29.09 -12.92
CA ARG A 37 -12.49 -30.27 -13.60
C ARG A 37 -11.65 -29.89 -14.80
N ASP A 38 -12.14 -28.95 -15.59
CA ASP A 38 -11.54 -28.61 -16.89
C ASP A 38 -10.38 -27.60 -16.79
N ASN A 39 -10.29 -26.88 -15.63
CA ASN A 39 -9.28 -25.87 -15.43
C ASN A 39 -8.53 -26.05 -14.09
N PRO A 40 -7.30 -26.63 -14.12
CA PRO A 40 -6.51 -26.84 -12.91
C PRO A 40 -6.18 -25.56 -12.13
N GLY A 41 -6.04 -24.42 -12.81
CA GLY A 41 -5.83 -23.12 -12.16
C GLY A 41 -7.05 -22.65 -11.39
N PHE A 42 -8.25 -22.84 -11.96
CA PHE A 42 -9.52 -22.57 -11.29
C PHE A 42 -9.74 -23.48 -10.11
N ALA A 43 -9.46 -24.80 -10.27
CA ALA A 43 -9.51 -25.77 -9.19
C ALA A 43 -8.60 -25.38 -8.03
N ARG A 44 -7.32 -25.06 -8.32
CA ARG A 44 -6.34 -24.65 -7.31
C ARG A 44 -6.77 -23.38 -6.56
N PHE A 45 -7.33 -22.39 -7.25
CA PHE A 45 -7.85 -21.17 -6.63
C PHE A 45 -8.93 -21.48 -5.59
N TYR A 46 -9.86 -22.37 -5.92
CA TYR A 46 -10.93 -22.75 -5.00
C TYR A 46 -10.48 -23.75 -3.92
N ASP A 47 -9.60 -24.68 -4.22
CA ASP A 47 -9.01 -25.61 -3.24
C ASP A 47 -8.18 -24.87 -2.19
N LEU A 48 -7.36 -23.89 -2.58
CA LEU A 48 -6.62 -23.05 -1.65
C LEU A 48 -7.57 -22.26 -0.74
N ASN A 49 -8.66 -21.71 -1.29
CA ASN A 49 -9.66 -21.00 -0.50
C ASN A 49 -10.52 -21.89 0.40
N ILE A 50 -10.61 -23.20 0.13
CA ILE A 50 -11.39 -24.16 0.92
C ILE A 50 -10.51 -24.86 1.96
N SER A 51 -9.29 -25.23 1.57
CA SER A 51 -8.34 -25.98 2.42
C SER A 51 -7.62 -25.08 3.44
N GLN A 52 -7.46 -23.79 3.13
CA GLN A 52 -6.87 -22.80 4.04
C GLN A 52 -7.93 -22.04 4.84
N ARG A 53 -9.11 -22.61 5.07
CA ARG A 53 -10.03 -21.92 5.98
C ARG A 53 -9.40 -21.90 7.36
N PRO A 54 -9.10 -20.70 7.87
CA PRO A 54 -8.76 -20.55 9.27
C PRO A 54 -9.90 -21.15 10.10
N THR A 55 -9.57 -21.75 11.22
CA THR A 55 -10.56 -22.13 12.23
C THR A 55 -11.45 -20.91 12.52
N PRO A 56 -12.68 -21.07 13.04
CA PRO A 56 -13.54 -19.93 13.38
C PRO A 56 -12.82 -18.85 14.21
N ARG A 57 -11.82 -19.25 14.98
CA ARG A 57 -10.95 -18.36 15.75
C ARG A 57 -9.97 -17.63 14.84
N GLN A 58 -9.30 -18.32 13.90
CA GLN A 58 -8.40 -17.71 12.92
C GLN A 58 -9.15 -16.79 11.93
N ALA A 59 -10.36 -17.15 11.50
CA ALA A 59 -11.19 -16.30 10.66
C ALA A 59 -11.66 -15.02 11.40
N ALA A 60 -11.93 -15.12 12.69
CA ALA A 60 -12.26 -13.98 13.53
C ALA A 60 -11.03 -13.07 13.73
N ASP A 61 -9.85 -13.67 13.89
CA ASP A 61 -8.59 -12.95 14.00
C ASP A 61 -8.22 -12.24 12.69
N GLU A 62 -8.34 -12.91 11.53
CA GLU A 62 -8.13 -12.29 10.19
C GLU A 62 -9.11 -11.14 9.90
N VAL A 63 -10.39 -11.30 10.24
CA VAL A 63 -11.39 -10.23 10.10
C VAL A 63 -11.07 -9.08 11.05
N ARG A 64 -10.57 -9.38 12.23
CA ARG A 64 -10.16 -8.38 13.22
C ARG A 64 -8.91 -7.62 12.77
N GLU A 65 -7.92 -8.31 12.20
CA GLU A 65 -6.72 -7.72 11.61
C GLU A 65 -7.06 -6.79 10.43
N LEU A 66 -7.90 -7.24 9.50
CA LEU A 66 -8.38 -6.43 8.38
C LEU A 66 -9.18 -5.22 8.88
N SER A 67 -9.99 -5.40 9.93
CA SER A 67 -10.75 -4.31 10.54
C SER A 67 -9.83 -3.30 11.22
N ALA A 68 -8.82 -3.77 11.95
CA ALA A 68 -7.82 -2.91 12.58
C ALA A 68 -7.09 -2.06 11.54
N PHE A 69 -6.61 -2.68 10.45
CA PHE A 69 -5.93 -1.96 9.37
C PHE A 69 -6.82 -0.90 8.69
N THR A 70 -8.12 -1.17 8.54
CA THR A 70 -9.06 -0.22 7.90
C THR A 70 -9.40 0.97 8.78
N VAL A 71 -9.29 0.85 10.10
CA VAL A 71 -9.60 1.94 11.05
C VAL A 71 -8.36 2.62 11.62
N THR A 72 -7.15 2.07 11.40
CA THR A 72 -5.90 2.68 11.83
C THR A 72 -5.65 3.96 11.06
N LYS A 73 -5.27 5.01 11.77
CA LYS A 73 -4.90 6.29 11.18
C LYS A 73 -3.39 6.33 10.86
N ILE A 74 -3.03 7.16 9.90
CA ILE A 74 -1.63 7.36 9.50
C ILE A 74 -0.79 7.85 10.69
N GLN A 75 -1.33 8.73 11.53
CA GLN A 75 -0.64 9.24 12.72
C GLN A 75 -0.29 8.17 13.78
N ASP A 76 -0.94 7.01 13.73
CA ASP A 76 -0.74 5.92 14.69
C ASP A 76 0.35 4.94 14.25
N VAL A 77 0.94 5.15 13.07
CA VAL A 77 2.04 4.35 12.51
C VAL A 77 3.32 5.18 12.41
N TYR A 78 4.44 4.49 12.21
CA TYR A 78 5.71 5.16 12.01
C TYR A 78 5.70 5.97 10.71
N ILE A 79 6.06 7.24 10.82
CA ILE A 79 6.27 8.16 9.70
C ILE A 79 7.72 8.61 9.76
N HIS A 80 8.45 8.48 8.66
CA HIS A 80 9.83 8.97 8.59
C HIS A 80 9.87 10.49 8.76
N PRO A 81 10.64 11.01 9.72
CA PRO A 81 10.79 12.47 9.88
C PRO A 81 11.24 13.12 8.57
N PRO A 82 10.75 14.32 8.25
CA PRO A 82 11.09 14.99 7.00
C PRO A 82 12.57 15.38 6.99
N THR A 83 13.33 14.88 6.02
CA THR A 83 14.71 15.29 5.77
C THR A 83 14.70 16.28 4.61
N TYR A 84 15.11 17.52 4.85
CA TYR A 84 15.11 18.59 3.86
C TYR A 84 16.50 18.85 3.27
N VAL A 85 16.52 19.11 1.98
CA VAL A 85 17.69 19.63 1.25
C VAL A 85 17.26 20.83 0.38
N ALA A 86 18.20 21.68 -0.01
CA ALA A 86 17.94 22.75 -0.98
C ALA A 86 17.91 22.19 -2.42
N ALA A 87 17.27 22.89 -3.34
CA ALA A 87 17.25 22.50 -4.76
C ALA A 87 18.66 22.49 -5.39
N GLU A 88 19.56 23.30 -4.85
CA GLU A 88 20.96 23.42 -5.25
C GLU A 88 21.86 22.30 -4.70
N THR A 89 21.37 21.50 -3.75
CA THR A 89 22.09 20.35 -3.19
C THR A 89 22.45 19.38 -4.32
N THR A 90 23.66 18.84 -4.28
CA THR A 90 24.13 17.91 -5.31
C THR A 90 23.53 16.51 -5.12
N ILE A 91 23.52 15.70 -6.18
CA ILE A 91 23.12 14.29 -6.15
C ILE A 91 23.88 13.53 -5.06
N HIS A 92 25.21 13.78 -4.97
CA HIS A 92 26.04 13.15 -3.95
C HIS A 92 25.60 13.52 -2.53
N GLU A 93 25.45 14.83 -2.25
CA GLU A 93 25.06 15.33 -0.93
C GLU A 93 23.66 14.84 -0.53
N ALA A 94 22.71 14.80 -1.47
CA ALA A 94 21.38 14.26 -1.22
C ALA A 94 21.43 12.77 -0.85
N ALA A 95 22.26 11.97 -1.53
CA ALA A 95 22.46 10.57 -1.20
C ALA A 95 23.11 10.40 0.20
N VAL A 96 24.06 11.27 0.57
CA VAL A 96 24.66 11.31 1.91
C VAL A 96 23.60 11.66 2.97
N ALA A 97 22.74 12.65 2.70
CA ALA A 97 21.65 13.04 3.59
C ALA A 97 20.64 11.89 3.80
N MET A 98 20.25 11.19 2.74
CA MET A 98 19.38 9.99 2.83
C MET A 98 20.02 8.92 3.72
N LYS A 99 21.31 8.63 3.51
CA LYS A 99 22.05 7.63 4.31
C LYS A 99 22.13 8.04 5.78
N ALA A 100 22.44 9.31 6.08
CA ALA A 100 22.56 9.82 7.45
C ALA A 100 21.22 9.75 8.19
N SER A 101 20.12 10.08 7.53
CA SER A 101 18.75 10.05 8.09
C SER A 101 18.09 8.68 8.01
N LYS A 102 18.78 7.66 7.46
CA LYS A 102 18.23 6.30 7.25
C LYS A 102 16.90 6.30 6.51
N THR A 103 16.77 7.15 5.51
CA THR A 103 15.59 7.27 4.64
C THR A 103 15.98 7.06 3.19
N ASN A 104 15.01 6.71 2.36
CA ASN A 104 15.20 6.56 0.91
C ASN A 104 14.61 7.73 0.11
N SER A 105 14.31 8.85 0.77
CA SER A 105 13.82 10.07 0.14
C SER A 105 14.21 11.30 0.92
N VAL A 106 14.32 12.42 0.23
CA VAL A 106 14.52 13.76 0.81
C VAL A 106 13.48 14.72 0.23
N LEU A 107 13.07 15.69 1.04
CA LEU A 107 12.23 16.79 0.60
C LEU A 107 13.13 17.92 0.09
N VAL A 108 12.87 18.38 -1.11
CA VAL A 108 13.67 19.42 -1.79
C VAL A 108 12.93 20.76 -1.69
N ARG A 109 13.57 21.75 -1.10
CA ARG A 109 13.05 23.12 -1.02
C ARG A 109 13.55 23.93 -2.20
N HIS A 110 12.60 24.57 -2.90
CA HIS A 110 12.88 25.50 -4.01
C HIS A 110 11.97 26.71 -3.88
N GLY A 111 12.49 27.81 -3.30
CA GLY A 111 11.65 28.96 -2.92
C GLY A 111 10.56 28.51 -1.92
N ASP A 112 9.31 28.79 -2.28
CA ASP A 112 8.13 28.43 -1.49
C ASP A 112 7.62 27.00 -1.80
N GLU A 113 8.18 26.35 -2.81
CA GLU A 113 7.78 25.00 -3.21
C GLU A 113 8.59 23.93 -2.48
N THR A 114 7.94 22.82 -2.24
CA THR A 114 8.59 21.61 -1.71
C THR A 114 8.33 20.46 -2.66
N GLY A 115 9.39 19.83 -3.11
CA GLY A 115 9.34 18.60 -3.90
C GLY A 115 9.88 17.40 -3.14
N ILE A 116 9.86 16.25 -3.74
CA ILE A 116 10.46 15.00 -3.23
C ILE A 116 11.41 14.42 -4.26
N VAL A 117 12.57 13.95 -3.77
CA VAL A 117 13.53 13.13 -4.54
C VAL A 117 13.74 11.84 -3.78
N THR A 118 13.71 10.72 -4.50
CA THR A 118 13.91 9.39 -3.95
C THR A 118 15.26 8.80 -4.35
N ALA A 119 15.71 7.76 -3.65
CA ALA A 119 16.89 7.01 -4.03
C ALA A 119 16.81 6.41 -5.45
N THR A 120 15.58 6.13 -5.92
CA THR A 120 15.35 5.69 -7.30
C THR A 120 15.68 6.80 -8.30
N ASP A 121 15.24 8.03 -8.04
CA ASP A 121 15.51 9.19 -8.91
C ASP A 121 17.01 9.47 -8.98
N LEU A 122 17.72 9.40 -7.83
CA LEU A 122 19.17 9.58 -7.80
C LEU A 122 19.89 8.49 -8.59
N ARG A 123 19.44 7.23 -8.46
CA ARG A 123 20.01 6.10 -9.20
C ARG A 123 19.75 6.26 -10.71
N GLU A 124 18.58 6.67 -11.11
CA GLU A 124 18.22 6.89 -12.50
C GLU A 124 19.07 8.00 -13.11
N ALA A 125 19.15 9.15 -12.43
CA ALA A 125 19.97 10.27 -12.85
C ALA A 125 21.46 9.88 -12.96
N ALA A 126 22.05 9.27 -11.93
CA ALA A 126 23.48 8.98 -11.90
C ALA A 126 23.88 7.80 -12.81
N ILE A 127 23.09 6.72 -12.85
CA ILE A 127 23.47 5.48 -13.53
C ILE A 127 22.90 5.42 -14.93
N ILE A 128 21.61 5.71 -15.11
CA ILE A 128 20.93 5.56 -16.40
C ILE A 128 21.21 6.78 -17.28
N GLU A 129 20.97 7.98 -16.77
CA GLU A 129 21.19 9.24 -17.50
C GLU A 129 22.67 9.70 -17.48
N ARG A 130 23.48 9.10 -16.62
CA ARG A 130 24.93 9.42 -16.45
C ARG A 130 25.17 10.90 -16.11
N ARG A 131 24.29 11.50 -15.31
CA ARG A 131 24.50 12.84 -14.78
C ARG A 131 25.67 12.86 -13.82
N SER A 132 26.38 14.00 -13.77
CA SER A 132 27.43 14.20 -12.77
C SER A 132 26.84 14.10 -11.36
N LEU A 133 27.59 13.53 -10.42
CA LEU A 133 27.22 13.53 -9.00
C LEU A 133 27.20 14.95 -8.39
N ASP A 134 27.85 15.90 -9.04
CA ASP A 134 27.83 17.34 -8.69
C ASP A 134 26.62 18.08 -9.30
N ALA A 135 25.80 17.42 -10.11
CA ALA A 135 24.55 18.00 -10.61
C ALA A 135 23.54 18.19 -9.47
N THR A 136 22.74 19.23 -9.54
CA THR A 136 21.78 19.59 -8.50
C THR A 136 20.52 18.71 -8.55
N VAL A 137 19.88 18.49 -7.38
CA VAL A 137 18.68 17.67 -7.26
C VAL A 137 17.39 18.39 -7.58
N GLY A 138 17.38 19.71 -7.64
CA GLY A 138 16.18 20.49 -7.95
C GLY A 138 15.45 20.02 -9.21
N PRO A 139 16.14 19.81 -10.35
CA PRO A 139 15.52 19.31 -11.58
C PRO A 139 15.04 17.85 -11.52
N LEU A 140 15.45 17.08 -10.51
CA LEU A 140 15.01 15.71 -10.29
C LEU A 140 13.77 15.62 -9.39
N ALA A 141 13.45 16.69 -8.67
CA ALA A 141 12.39 16.71 -7.69
C ALA A 141 11.01 16.73 -8.34
N THR A 142 10.11 15.92 -7.80
CA THR A 142 8.68 15.98 -8.10
C THR A 142 8.03 16.97 -7.15
N TYR A 143 7.56 18.10 -7.68
CA TYR A 143 6.93 19.18 -6.90
C TYR A 143 5.41 19.01 -6.76
N ASP A 144 4.76 18.29 -7.66
CA ASP A 144 3.34 17.91 -7.51
C ASP A 144 3.23 16.75 -6.51
N LEU A 145 3.31 17.08 -5.23
CA LEU A 145 3.33 16.11 -4.15
C LEU A 145 1.97 15.44 -3.96
N ILE A 146 1.95 14.14 -3.95
CA ILE A 146 0.79 13.37 -3.51
C ILE A 146 0.85 13.30 -1.98
N THR A 147 -0.12 13.93 -1.34
CA THR A 147 -0.15 14.10 0.12
C THR A 147 -1.37 13.44 0.75
N MET A 148 -1.27 13.14 2.05
CA MET A 148 -2.40 12.73 2.89
C MET A 148 -2.32 13.41 4.26
N ALA A 149 -3.46 13.54 4.93
CA ALA A 149 -3.51 14.08 6.28
C ALA A 149 -3.13 13.01 7.32
N PRO A 150 -2.60 13.40 8.49
CA PRO A 150 -2.25 12.46 9.56
C PRO A 150 -3.45 11.65 10.08
N ASP A 151 -4.65 12.22 10.03
CA ASP A 151 -5.90 11.61 10.48
C ASP A 151 -6.62 10.77 9.42
N ASP A 152 -6.08 10.71 8.20
CA ASP A 152 -6.54 9.78 7.16
C ASP A 152 -6.27 8.32 7.56
N PHE A 153 -7.06 7.40 7.00
CA PHE A 153 -6.90 5.98 7.26
C PHE A 153 -5.73 5.38 6.48
N LEU A 154 -5.00 4.50 7.15
CA LEU A 154 -3.84 3.79 6.59
C LEU A 154 -4.18 2.99 5.32
N PHE A 155 -5.36 2.39 5.28
CA PHE A 155 -5.87 1.71 4.10
C PHE A 155 -6.00 2.63 2.88
N ASN A 156 -6.44 3.88 3.09
CA ASN A 156 -6.52 4.87 2.01
C ASN A 156 -5.13 5.26 1.49
N ALA A 157 -4.11 5.26 2.35
CA ALA A 157 -2.72 5.49 1.93
C ALA A 157 -2.25 4.38 0.97
N LEU A 158 -2.51 3.12 1.29
CA LEU A 158 -2.19 2.00 0.40
C LEU A 158 -2.90 2.12 -0.95
N LEU A 159 -4.20 2.44 -0.95
CA LEU A 159 -4.97 2.65 -2.19
C LEU A 159 -4.40 3.80 -3.01
N ARG A 160 -4.01 4.91 -2.36
CA ARG A 160 -3.44 6.08 -3.04
C ARG A 160 -2.09 5.75 -3.64
N MET A 161 -1.20 5.08 -2.89
CA MET A 161 0.08 4.60 -3.41
C MET A 161 -0.09 3.70 -4.63
N THR A 162 -1.03 2.75 -4.57
CA THR A 162 -1.32 1.81 -5.67
C THR A 162 -1.86 2.53 -6.90
N ARG A 163 -2.81 3.46 -6.73
CA ARG A 163 -3.44 4.21 -7.84
C ARG A 163 -2.44 5.09 -8.58
N HIS A 164 -1.51 5.69 -7.86
CA HIS A 164 -0.50 6.59 -8.43
C HIS A 164 0.82 5.87 -8.77
N ASN A 165 0.90 4.55 -8.53
CA ASN A 165 2.11 3.75 -8.70
C ASN A 165 3.33 4.36 -7.99
N ILE A 166 3.13 4.78 -6.75
CA ILE A 166 4.17 5.36 -5.88
C ILE A 166 4.31 4.52 -4.61
N SER A 167 5.49 4.52 -4.03
CA SER A 167 5.80 3.81 -2.78
C SER A 167 5.97 4.74 -1.58
N ARG A 168 5.71 6.05 -1.75
CA ARG A 168 5.87 7.07 -0.71
C ARG A 168 4.77 8.11 -0.81
N LEU A 169 4.30 8.55 0.36
CA LEU A 169 3.34 9.64 0.50
C LEU A 169 3.89 10.67 1.48
N VAL A 170 3.76 11.92 1.13
CA VAL A 170 4.07 13.02 2.06
C VAL A 170 2.87 13.23 2.97
N ILE A 171 3.09 13.13 4.26
CA ILE A 171 2.04 13.34 5.27
C ILE A 171 2.07 14.81 5.67
N ARG A 172 0.94 15.48 5.44
CA ARG A 172 0.85 16.94 5.54
C ARG A 172 -0.49 17.36 6.15
N ASP A 173 -0.44 18.36 7.02
CA ASP A 173 -1.61 19.06 7.53
C ASP A 173 -1.43 20.56 7.27
N GLY A 174 -2.27 21.12 6.40
CA GLY A 174 -2.13 22.49 5.93
C GLY A 174 -0.72 22.76 5.36
N PRO A 175 0.01 23.74 5.90
CA PRO A 175 1.39 24.05 5.48
C PRO A 175 2.43 23.10 6.10
N THR A 176 2.07 22.33 7.14
CA THR A 176 3.02 21.54 7.94
C THR A 176 3.18 20.16 7.34
N ILE A 177 4.42 19.80 6.99
CA ILE A 177 4.79 18.43 6.59
C ILE A 177 5.25 17.69 7.85
N HIS A 178 4.55 16.60 8.17
CA HIS A 178 4.85 15.73 9.31
C HIS A 178 5.93 14.71 8.98
N GLY A 179 6.05 14.31 7.71
CA GLY A 179 7.05 13.37 7.25
C GLY A 179 6.64 12.63 5.98
N VAL A 180 7.29 11.51 5.77
CA VAL A 180 7.05 10.63 4.63
C VAL A 180 6.67 9.24 5.13
N LEU A 181 5.53 8.73 4.64
CA LEU A 181 5.08 7.37 4.86
C LEU A 181 5.56 6.50 3.69
N GLU A 182 6.29 5.44 3.96
CA GLU A 182 6.73 4.49 2.95
C GLU A 182 5.82 3.26 2.90
N GLN A 183 5.67 2.66 1.74
CA GLN A 183 4.83 1.46 1.57
C GLN A 183 5.31 0.30 2.45
N ILE A 184 6.62 0.21 2.72
CA ILE A 184 7.19 -0.82 3.60
C ILE A 184 6.71 -0.67 5.05
N ASP A 185 6.43 0.55 5.50
CA ASP A 185 5.94 0.81 6.86
C ASP A 185 4.54 0.25 7.06
N LEU A 186 3.70 0.28 6.01
CA LEU A 186 2.37 -0.34 6.01
C LEU A 186 2.47 -1.85 6.23
N LEU A 187 3.41 -2.50 5.53
CA LEU A 187 3.66 -3.94 5.66
C LEU A 187 4.26 -4.28 7.02
N SER A 188 5.17 -3.44 7.52
CA SER A 188 5.80 -3.61 8.82
C SER A 188 4.78 -3.47 9.95
N TYR A 189 3.90 -2.48 9.87
CA TYR A 189 2.82 -2.30 10.82
C TYR A 189 1.93 -3.55 10.87
N TRP A 190 1.53 -4.07 9.70
CA TRP A 190 0.71 -5.28 9.62
C TRP A 190 1.41 -6.51 10.23
N SER A 191 2.70 -6.69 9.94
CA SER A 191 3.45 -7.86 10.45
C SER A 191 3.72 -7.81 11.96
N THR A 192 3.77 -6.61 12.56
CA THR A 192 4.09 -6.43 13.99
C THR A 192 2.86 -6.34 14.88
N HIS A 193 1.66 -6.19 14.32
CA HIS A 193 0.40 -6.10 15.07
C HIS A 193 -0.60 -7.21 14.66
N PRO A 194 -0.20 -8.50 14.70
CA PRO A 194 -1.10 -9.60 14.31
C PRO A 194 -2.24 -9.86 15.29
N HIS A 195 -2.35 -9.09 16.39
CA HIS A 195 -3.25 -9.37 17.53
C HIS A 195 -3.99 -8.16 18.10
N LEU A 196 -4.16 -7.06 17.35
CA LEU A 196 -5.00 -5.94 17.80
C LEU A 196 -6.49 -6.17 17.52
#